data_40b31075c03ce2fdbdb4d406715689fd
#
_entry.id   40b31075c03ce2fdbdb4d406715689fd
#
_cell.length_a   1.000
_cell.length_b   1.000
_cell.length_c   1.000
_cell.angle_alpha   90.00
_cell.angle_beta   90.00
_cell.angle_gamma   90.00
#
_symmetry.space_group_name_H-M   'P 1'
#
loop_
_entity.id
_entity.type
_entity.pdbx_description
1 polymer ?
#
loop_
_entity_poly.entity_id
_entity_poly.type
_entity_poly.pdbx_seq_one_letter_code
_entity_poly.pdbx_strand_id
1 'polypeptide(L)'
;MATYAVGDIQGCDRELAALLEKIGFGEEDQLWLAGDLINRGPDSLSVLRRLHAMADQCRIVLGNHDLHFLAILFGGHSPNRSDTLDELLQADDIHELGHWLELGLGLGLGL
;
A
#
# COMPACT_ATOMS: atom_id res chain seq x y z
N MET A 1 -17.09 -14.81 -6.29
CA MET A 1 -15.66 -14.77 -5.90
C MET A 1 -14.80 -14.47 -7.13
N ALA A 2 -14.13 -13.35 -7.11
CA ALA A 2 -13.27 -12.94 -8.21
C ALA A 2 -11.92 -12.48 -7.69
N THR A 3 -10.90 -12.53 -8.55
CA THR A 3 -9.56 -12.02 -8.23
C THR A 3 -9.22 -10.90 -9.21
N TYR A 4 -8.87 -9.75 -8.69
CA TYR A 4 -8.49 -8.58 -9.47
C TYR A 4 -7.04 -8.24 -9.20
N ALA A 5 -6.33 -7.77 -10.23
CA ALA A 5 -4.95 -7.32 -10.11
C ALA A 5 -4.86 -5.83 -10.44
N VAL A 6 -4.19 -5.07 -9.58
CA VAL A 6 -3.99 -3.63 -9.75
C VAL A 6 -2.52 -3.32 -9.53
N GLY A 7 -1.93 -2.50 -10.39
CA GLY A 7 -0.55 -2.04 -10.25
C GLY A 7 -0.47 -0.54 -10.09
N ASP A 8 0.67 -0.07 -9.55
CA ASP A 8 1.07 1.34 -9.51
C ASP A 8 -0.01 2.29 -8.98
N ILE A 9 -0.56 1.99 -7.80
CA ILE A 9 -1.55 2.85 -7.15
C ILE A 9 -0.95 4.21 -6.79
N GLN A 10 0.28 4.22 -6.32
CA GLN A 10 1.07 5.44 -6.08
C GLN A 10 0.34 6.54 -5.29
N GLY A 11 -0.33 6.16 -4.21
CA GLY A 11 -1.01 7.12 -3.34
C GLY A 11 -2.32 7.68 -3.90
N CYS A 12 -2.88 7.09 -4.93
CA CYS A 12 -4.12 7.55 -5.56
C CYS A 12 -5.34 6.86 -4.96
N ASP A 13 -5.65 7.19 -3.70
CA ASP A 13 -6.74 6.54 -2.98
C ASP A 13 -8.11 6.78 -3.58
N ARG A 14 -8.38 8.00 -4.07
CA ARG A 14 -9.67 8.31 -4.69
C ARG A 14 -9.93 7.41 -5.89
N GLU A 15 -8.93 7.24 -6.74
CA GLU A 15 -9.01 6.39 -7.92
C GLU A 15 -9.15 4.93 -7.55
N LEU A 16 -8.44 4.48 -6.51
CA LEU A 16 -8.58 3.11 -6.00
C LEU A 16 -9.99 2.86 -5.50
N ALA A 17 -10.54 3.77 -4.69
CA ALA A 17 -11.89 3.64 -4.18
C ALA A 17 -12.93 3.59 -5.31
N ALA A 18 -12.78 4.46 -6.31
CA ALA A 18 -13.67 4.49 -7.47
C ALA A 18 -13.59 3.19 -8.27
N LEU A 19 -12.40 2.63 -8.44
CA LEU A 19 -12.22 1.36 -9.14
C LEU A 19 -12.92 0.22 -8.41
N LEU A 20 -12.70 0.12 -7.10
CA LEU A 20 -13.32 -0.95 -6.29
C LEU A 20 -14.85 -0.87 -6.35
N GLU A 21 -15.40 0.33 -6.32
CA GLU A 21 -16.84 0.53 -6.46
C GLU A 21 -17.33 0.13 -7.85
N LYS A 22 -16.61 0.55 -8.89
CA LYS A 22 -16.97 0.25 -10.28
C LYS A 22 -17.03 -1.24 -10.59
N ILE A 23 -16.10 -2.01 -10.05
CA ILE A 23 -16.05 -3.46 -10.26
C ILE A 23 -16.96 -4.23 -9.31
N GLY A 24 -17.59 -3.55 -8.34
CA GLY A 24 -18.44 -4.21 -7.35
C GLY A 24 -17.67 -5.12 -6.42
N PHE A 25 -16.47 -4.70 -5.99
CA PHE A 25 -15.60 -5.51 -5.13
C PHE A 25 -16.31 -5.82 -3.81
N GLY A 26 -16.44 -7.10 -3.49
CA GLY A 26 -17.15 -7.59 -2.32
C GLY A 26 -16.29 -8.41 -1.38
N GLU A 27 -16.88 -8.85 -0.27
CA GLU A 27 -16.16 -9.55 0.81
C GLU A 27 -15.51 -10.85 0.39
N GLU A 28 -16.00 -11.49 -0.67
CA GLU A 28 -15.45 -12.76 -1.15
C GLU A 28 -14.42 -12.60 -2.26
N ASP A 29 -14.17 -11.36 -2.69
CA ASP A 29 -13.24 -11.09 -3.78
C ASP A 29 -11.83 -10.92 -3.24
N GLN A 30 -10.83 -11.15 -4.11
CA GLN A 30 -9.41 -10.99 -3.80
C GLN A 30 -8.81 -9.85 -4.62
N LEU A 31 -7.95 -9.07 -4.00
CA LEU A 31 -7.23 -7.97 -4.65
C LEU A 31 -5.73 -8.27 -4.61
N TRP A 32 -5.13 -8.39 -5.77
CA TRP A 32 -3.70 -8.60 -5.93
C TRP A 32 -3.07 -7.27 -6.33
N LEU A 33 -2.10 -6.81 -5.56
CA LEU A 33 -1.47 -5.51 -5.70
C LEU A 33 -0.03 -5.71 -6.13
N ALA A 34 0.28 -5.26 -7.34
CA ALA A 34 1.59 -5.47 -7.96
C ALA A 34 2.30 -4.14 -8.15
N GLY A 35 3.29 -3.86 -7.31
CA GLY A 35 4.12 -2.66 -7.40
C GLY A 35 3.53 -1.45 -6.68
N ASP A 36 4.34 -0.55 -6.36
CA ASP A 36 4.22 0.80 -5.81
C ASP A 36 2.81 1.23 -5.35
N LEU A 37 2.48 0.92 -4.08
CA LEU A 37 1.20 1.30 -3.48
C LEU A 37 1.16 2.78 -3.11
N ILE A 38 2.29 3.33 -2.74
CA ILE A 38 2.43 4.64 -2.12
C ILE A 38 3.45 5.49 -2.86
N ASN A 39 3.54 6.77 -2.43
CA ASN A 39 4.39 7.80 -2.99
C ASN A 39 3.85 8.35 -4.31
N ARG A 40 4.34 9.50 -4.73
CA ARG A 40 3.95 10.26 -5.94
C ARG A 40 2.57 10.88 -5.86
N GLY A 41 1.52 10.14 -5.53
CA GLY A 41 0.18 10.66 -5.40
C GLY A 41 -0.08 11.31 -4.03
N PRO A 42 -1.27 11.93 -3.85
CA PRO A 42 -1.52 12.78 -2.68
C PRO A 42 -1.96 12.04 -1.42
N ASP A 43 -2.40 10.78 -1.50
CA ASP A 43 -3.10 10.13 -0.40
C ASP A 43 -2.52 8.76 -0.05
N SER A 44 -1.20 8.66 0.12
CA SER A 44 -0.54 7.40 0.48
C SER A 44 -1.08 6.82 1.79
N LEU A 45 -1.33 7.66 2.79
CA LEU A 45 -1.88 7.23 4.06
C LEU A 45 -3.26 6.59 3.89
N SER A 46 -4.13 7.22 3.12
CA SER A 46 -5.48 6.69 2.87
C SER A 46 -5.43 5.36 2.12
N VAL A 47 -4.50 5.21 1.17
CA VAL A 47 -4.29 3.94 0.45
C VAL A 47 -3.93 2.84 1.43
N LEU A 48 -2.93 3.05 2.28
CA LEU A 48 -2.49 2.02 3.22
C LEU A 48 -3.58 1.67 4.23
N ARG A 49 -4.29 2.66 4.76
CA ARG A 49 -5.38 2.42 5.70
C ARG A 49 -6.53 1.63 5.06
N ARG A 50 -6.88 1.97 3.82
CA ARG A 50 -7.92 1.25 3.09
C ARG A 50 -7.54 -0.21 2.87
N LEU A 51 -6.33 -0.46 2.38
CA LEU A 51 -5.86 -1.82 2.12
C LEU A 51 -5.66 -2.61 3.40
N HIS A 52 -5.17 -1.98 4.46
CA HIS A 52 -4.99 -2.62 5.76
C HIS A 52 -6.36 -3.06 6.34
N ALA A 53 -7.40 -2.25 6.16
CA ALA A 53 -8.74 -2.58 6.63
C ALA A 53 -9.33 -3.81 5.94
N MET A 54 -8.83 -4.13 4.73
CA MET A 54 -9.27 -5.30 3.98
C MET A 54 -8.10 -6.27 3.73
N ALA A 55 -7.19 -6.36 4.70
CA ALA A 55 -5.94 -7.11 4.57
C ALA A 55 -6.15 -8.58 4.20
N ASP A 56 -7.22 -9.20 4.71
CA ASP A 56 -7.53 -10.61 4.43
C ASP A 56 -7.82 -10.86 2.95
N GLN A 57 -8.20 -9.83 2.22
CA GLN A 57 -8.54 -9.92 0.80
C GLN A 57 -7.39 -9.48 -0.10
N CYS A 58 -6.28 -9.01 0.47
CA CYS A 58 -5.16 -8.42 -0.27
C CYS A 58 -3.98 -9.36 -0.35
N ARG A 59 -3.36 -9.43 -1.53
CA ARG A 59 -2.05 -10.03 -1.78
C ARG A 59 -1.16 -8.97 -2.37
N ILE A 60 -0.03 -8.70 -1.73
CA ILE A 60 0.81 -7.55 -2.07
C ILE A 60 2.19 -8.01 -2.53
N VAL A 61 2.63 -7.49 -3.68
CA VAL A 61 4.02 -7.54 -4.11
C VAL A 61 4.53 -6.10 -4.03
N LEU A 62 5.54 -5.86 -3.20
CA LEU A 62 6.05 -4.52 -2.97
C LEU A 62 6.89 -4.02 -4.15
N GLY A 63 6.70 -2.74 -4.49
CA GLY A 63 7.49 -2.06 -5.49
C GLY A 63 8.59 -1.20 -4.85
N ASN A 64 9.35 -0.49 -5.69
CA ASN A 64 10.48 0.33 -5.24
C ASN A 64 10.06 1.40 -4.23
N HIS A 65 8.93 2.05 -4.45
CA HIS A 65 8.44 3.10 -3.55
C HIS A 65 8.04 2.55 -2.18
N ASP A 66 7.47 1.36 -2.16
CA ASP A 66 7.09 0.70 -0.90
C ASP A 66 8.33 0.32 -0.10
N LEU A 67 9.34 -0.22 -0.76
CA LEU A 67 10.61 -0.56 -0.13
C LEU A 67 11.34 0.68 0.35
N HIS A 68 11.31 1.77 -0.42
CA HIS A 68 11.88 3.04 -0.02
C HIS A 68 11.20 3.58 1.25
N PHE A 69 9.88 3.52 1.32
CA PHE A 69 9.14 3.91 2.52
C PHE A 69 9.58 3.09 3.74
N LEU A 70 9.68 1.76 3.61
CA LEU A 70 10.12 0.90 4.71
C LEU A 70 11.55 1.21 5.13
N ALA A 71 12.43 1.54 4.19
CA ALA A 71 13.80 1.93 4.48
C ALA A 71 13.86 3.24 5.27
N ILE A 72 12.98 4.20 4.98
CA ILE A 72 12.88 5.44 5.75
C ILE A 72 12.37 5.14 7.16
N LEU A 73 11.30 4.37 7.28
CA LEU A 73 10.64 4.12 8.56
C LEU A 73 11.50 3.29 9.50
N PHE A 74 12.09 2.21 9.02
CA PHE A 74 12.82 1.25 9.85
C PHE A 74 14.34 1.29 9.66
N GLY A 75 14.82 1.75 8.51
CA GLY A 75 16.23 1.71 8.16
C GLY A 75 16.99 3.02 8.31
N GLY A 76 16.33 4.09 8.74
CA GLY A 76 16.97 5.38 8.97
C GLY A 76 17.35 6.16 7.71
N HIS A 77 16.85 5.77 6.55
CA HIS A 77 17.05 6.54 5.32
C HIS A 77 16.29 7.85 5.35
N SER A 78 16.79 8.86 4.65
CA SER A 78 16.11 10.15 4.54
C SER A 78 15.19 10.20 3.34
N PRO A 79 14.02 10.88 3.46
CA PRO A 79 13.14 11.07 2.30
C PRO A 79 13.81 11.90 1.21
N ASN A 80 13.46 11.63 -0.05
CA ASN A 80 13.88 12.43 -1.19
C ASN A 80 12.96 13.64 -1.34
N ARG A 81 13.43 14.68 -2.06
CA ARG A 81 12.62 15.88 -2.30
C ARG A 81 11.33 15.60 -3.09
N SER A 82 11.34 14.57 -3.94
CA SER A 82 10.19 14.19 -4.75
C SER A 82 9.21 13.29 -4.01
N ASP A 83 9.49 12.89 -2.77
CA ASP A 83 8.61 12.01 -2.01
C ASP A 83 7.38 12.76 -1.51
N THR A 84 6.23 12.07 -1.52
CA THR A 84 4.96 12.57 -1.00
C THR A 84 4.54 11.73 0.21
N LEU A 85 5.47 11.49 1.12
CA LEU A 85 5.29 10.56 2.24
C LEU A 85 5.12 11.26 3.59
N ASP A 86 5.16 12.59 3.65
CA ASP A 86 5.17 13.33 4.92
C ASP A 86 3.95 13.01 5.80
N GLU A 87 2.75 13.05 5.25
CA GLU A 87 1.53 12.76 5.99
C GLU A 87 1.54 11.33 6.52
N LEU A 88 1.99 10.40 5.68
CA LEU A 88 2.09 8.99 6.05
C LEU A 88 3.09 8.80 7.20
N LEU A 89 4.28 9.39 7.10
CA LEU A 89 5.33 9.24 8.10
C LEU A 89 4.96 9.88 9.45
N GLN A 90 4.03 10.82 9.46
CA GLN A 90 3.57 11.49 10.69
C GLN A 90 2.31 10.85 11.29
N ALA A 91 1.76 9.83 10.67
CA ALA A 91 0.53 9.20 11.14
C ALA A 91 0.75 8.43 12.44
N ASP A 92 -0.25 8.43 13.33
CA ASP A 92 -0.18 7.74 14.62
C ASP A 92 -0.03 6.23 14.47
N ASP A 93 -0.62 5.67 13.41
CA ASP A 93 -0.62 4.23 13.14
C ASP A 93 0.46 3.80 12.15
N ILE A 94 1.47 4.66 11.92
CA ILE A 94 2.48 4.40 10.89
C ILE A 94 3.27 3.11 11.13
N HIS A 95 3.60 2.79 12.36
CA HIS A 95 4.38 1.59 12.66
C HIS A 95 3.55 0.32 12.43
N GLU A 96 2.27 0.36 12.76
CA GLU A 96 1.37 -0.75 12.47
C GLU A 96 1.24 -0.99 10.97
N LEU A 97 1.05 0.08 10.19
CA LEU A 97 0.97 -0.01 8.74
C LEU A 97 2.28 -0.51 8.13
N GLY A 98 3.41 -0.02 8.63
CA GLY A 98 4.73 -0.44 8.18
C GLY A 98 5.00 -1.91 8.45
N HIS A 99 4.68 -2.39 9.64
CA HIS A 99 4.82 -3.80 9.97
C HIS A 99 3.94 -4.70 9.11
N TRP A 100 2.73 -4.27 8.81
CA TRP A 100 1.84 -4.99 7.92
C TRP A 100 2.45 -5.11 6.51
N LEU A 101 3.01 -4.03 5.96
CA LEU A 101 3.69 -4.07 4.67
C LEU A 101 4.91 -4.99 4.71
N GLU A 102 5.68 -4.93 5.78
CA GLU A 102 6.88 -5.77 5.95
C GLU A 102 6.52 -7.26 5.95
N LEU A 103 5.42 -7.62 6.60
CA LEU A 103 4.90 -8.99 6.57
C LEU A 103 4.52 -9.40 5.15
N GLY A 104 3.91 -8.49 4.40
CA GLY A 104 3.59 -8.71 2.99
C GLY A 104 4.83 -8.99 2.16
N LEU A 105 5.92 -8.28 2.42
CA LEU A 105 7.21 -8.51 1.75
C LEU A 105 7.72 -9.92 2.04
N GLY A 106 7.71 -10.35 3.30
CA GLY A 106 8.14 -11.68 3.68
C GLY A 106 7.34 -12.77 2.98
N LEU A 107 6.02 -12.63 2.95
CA LEU A 107 5.13 -13.57 2.27
C LEU A 107 5.35 -13.53 0.75
N GLY A 108 5.54 -12.35 0.18
CA GLY A 108 5.77 -12.18 -1.25
C GLY A 108 7.06 -12.81 -1.74
N LEU A 109 8.06 -12.90 -0.87
CA LEU A 109 9.33 -13.54 -1.19
C LEU A 109 9.38 -15.01 -0.79
N GLY A 110 8.31 -15.55 -0.20
CA GLY A 110 8.27 -16.93 0.25
C GLY A 110 9.09 -17.20 1.49
N LEU A 111 9.37 -16.17 2.24
CA LEU A 111 10.20 -16.25 3.44
C LEU A 111 9.42 -16.60 4.69
#